data_f8a426c40d501c973154541d5d48b73e
#
_entry.id   f8a426c40d501c973154541d5d48b73e
#
_cell.length_a   1.000
_cell.length_b   1.000
_cell.length_c   1.000
_cell.angle_alpha   90.00
_cell.angle_beta   90.00
_cell.angle_gamma   90.00
#
_symmetry.space_group_name_H-M   'P 1'
#
loop_
_entity.id
_entity.type
_entity.pdbx_description
1 polymer ?
#
loop_
_entity_poly.entity_id
_entity_poly.type
_entity_poly.pdbx_seq_one_letter_code
_entity_poly.pdbx_strand_id
1 'polypeptide(L)'
;LARPAGEPVGYVCEPKRDGLAVELVYEDGALAEGSTRGDGQVGEDVTPNLRTVGRLGANRGVPERLAGRSPPRRVEVRGEVLLQKEHFQALNRHMLRQGEEPFANPRNAAAGSLRQLDWRITATRPLSFVAYEALAPGGGGWSSHWEKLQALARWGFETNAENRRCRGLAAVRAYKDEMAERRFALPYDTDGVVVKVDDLDQQLRLGAASKFPRWAVAFKYPPQEETTRVERIWASVGRTGVLTPVVEVTPVRIGGATVSRATLHNEDEMR
;
A
#
# COMPACT_ATOMS: atom_id res chain seq x y z
N LEU A 1 28.58 -13.71 10.07
CA LEU A 1 29.72 -12.86 10.46
C LEU A 1 29.15 -11.64 11.18
N ALA A 2 29.60 -11.41 12.44
CA ALA A 2 29.24 -10.22 13.18
C ALA A 2 29.82 -8.99 12.44
N ARG A 3 29.01 -7.96 12.22
CA ARG A 3 29.49 -6.70 11.68
C ARG A 3 30.55 -6.09 12.61
N PRO A 4 31.60 -5.43 12.08
CA PRO A 4 32.49 -4.66 12.92
C PRO A 4 31.70 -3.65 13.75
N ALA A 5 32.01 -3.56 15.04
CA ALA A 5 31.38 -2.57 15.92
C ALA A 5 31.65 -1.16 15.35
N GLY A 6 30.57 -0.42 15.01
CA GLY A 6 30.66 0.95 14.54
C GLY A 6 30.15 1.22 13.10
N GLU A 7 29.96 0.20 12.25
CA GLU A 7 29.38 0.46 10.93
C GLU A 7 27.87 0.73 11.00
N PRO A 8 27.37 1.82 10.37
CA PRO A 8 25.96 2.11 10.35
C PRO A 8 25.19 1.06 9.54
N VAL A 9 24.03 0.64 10.03
CA VAL A 9 23.12 -0.28 9.33
C VAL A 9 22.64 0.35 8.03
N GLY A 10 22.63 -0.44 6.94
CA GLY A 10 22.02 -0.06 5.67
C GLY A 10 20.52 -0.31 5.70
N TYR A 11 19.77 0.65 5.21
CA TYR A 11 18.30 0.58 5.07
C TYR A 11 17.89 0.92 3.65
N VAL A 12 16.74 0.37 3.23
CA VAL A 12 15.97 0.89 2.10
C VAL A 12 14.74 1.58 2.65
N CYS A 13 14.56 2.84 2.26
CA CYS A 13 13.40 3.66 2.59
C CYS A 13 12.50 3.78 1.37
N GLU A 14 11.22 3.56 1.54
CA GLU A 14 10.21 3.53 0.48
C GLU A 14 9.00 4.36 0.89
N PRO A 15 8.33 5.09 -0.04
CA PRO A 15 7.04 5.69 0.25
C PRO A 15 6.03 4.58 0.56
N LYS A 16 5.25 4.75 1.62
CA LYS A 16 4.13 3.86 1.92
C LYS A 16 2.93 4.30 1.11
N ARG A 17 2.75 3.72 -0.06
CA ARG A 17 1.63 4.03 -0.94
C ARG A 17 0.32 3.54 -0.32
N ASP A 18 -0.73 4.31 -0.51
CA ASP A 18 -2.07 4.01 0.01
C ASP A 18 -2.97 3.49 -1.11
N GLY A 19 -3.02 2.18 -1.25
CA GLY A 19 -3.77 1.46 -2.27
C GLY A 19 -4.31 0.14 -1.76
N LEU A 20 -4.41 -0.85 -2.64
CA LEU A 20 -4.78 -2.23 -2.33
C LEU A 20 -3.57 -3.15 -2.51
N ALA A 21 -3.12 -3.76 -1.41
CA ALA A 21 -2.02 -4.73 -1.45
C ALA A 21 -2.45 -6.02 -2.14
N VAL A 22 -1.64 -6.48 -3.09
CA VAL A 22 -1.85 -7.74 -3.82
C VAL A 22 -0.54 -8.53 -3.91
N GLU A 23 -0.69 -9.82 -4.11
CA GLU A 23 0.38 -10.77 -4.39
C GLU A 23 0.18 -11.40 -5.76
N LEU A 24 1.26 -11.50 -6.52
CA LEU A 24 1.33 -12.09 -7.84
C LEU A 24 2.26 -13.30 -7.81
N VAL A 25 1.82 -14.43 -8.28
CA VAL A 25 2.64 -15.63 -8.41
C VAL A 25 3.00 -15.82 -9.88
N TYR A 26 4.29 -15.92 -10.14
CA TYR A 26 4.82 -16.25 -11.47
C TYR A 26 5.44 -17.64 -11.44
N GLU A 27 5.11 -18.44 -12.45
CA GLU A 27 5.70 -19.75 -12.69
C GLU A 27 6.33 -19.77 -14.09
N ASP A 28 7.59 -20.18 -14.17
CA ASP A 28 8.39 -20.17 -15.40
C ASP A 28 8.30 -18.82 -16.16
N GLY A 29 8.23 -17.74 -15.37
CA GLY A 29 8.15 -16.36 -15.85
C GLY A 29 6.77 -15.91 -16.34
N ALA A 30 5.73 -16.74 -16.30
CA ALA A 30 4.36 -16.37 -16.66
C ALA A 30 3.52 -16.13 -15.39
N LEU A 31 2.62 -15.12 -15.45
CA LEU A 31 1.67 -14.86 -14.37
C LEU A 31 0.70 -16.04 -14.23
N ALA A 32 0.81 -16.78 -13.13
CA ALA A 32 -0.04 -17.91 -12.81
C ALA A 32 -1.26 -17.46 -12.00
N GLU A 33 -1.03 -16.70 -10.93
CA GLU A 33 -2.08 -16.31 -9.98
C GLU A 33 -1.85 -14.88 -9.48
N GLY A 34 -2.93 -14.19 -9.14
CA GLY A 34 -2.90 -12.91 -8.46
C GLY A 34 -4.03 -12.78 -7.45
N SER A 35 -3.70 -12.46 -6.21
CA SER A 35 -4.65 -12.42 -5.11
C SER A 35 -4.55 -11.15 -4.28
N THR A 36 -5.65 -10.77 -3.61
CA THR A 36 -5.61 -9.72 -2.59
C THR A 36 -4.94 -10.24 -1.32
N ARG A 37 -4.44 -9.34 -0.48
CA ARG A 37 -3.81 -9.73 0.78
C ARG A 37 -4.76 -10.46 1.74
N GLY A 38 -6.08 -10.21 1.66
CA GLY A 38 -7.06 -10.77 2.60
C GLY A 38 -6.69 -10.50 4.06
N ASP A 39 -6.83 -11.54 4.89
CA ASP A 39 -6.44 -11.54 6.31
C ASP A 39 -4.93 -11.84 6.54
N GLY A 40 -4.19 -12.04 5.47
CA GLY A 40 -2.78 -12.41 5.45
C GLY A 40 -2.51 -13.90 5.23
N GLN A 41 -3.55 -14.75 5.22
CA GLN A 41 -3.50 -16.18 4.90
C GLN A 41 -4.39 -16.54 3.72
N VAL A 42 -5.58 -15.94 3.65
CA VAL A 42 -6.54 -16.18 2.58
C VAL A 42 -6.91 -14.85 1.94
N GLY A 43 -6.70 -14.74 0.63
CA GLY A 43 -7.06 -13.60 -0.21
C GLY A 43 -8.07 -13.99 -1.29
N GLU A 44 -8.70 -13.00 -1.91
CA GLU A 44 -9.57 -13.21 -3.07
C GLU A 44 -8.69 -13.39 -4.32
N ASP A 45 -8.99 -14.39 -5.15
CA ASP A 45 -8.40 -14.51 -6.48
C ASP A 45 -8.95 -13.38 -7.38
N VAL A 46 -8.06 -12.52 -7.83
CA VAL A 46 -8.33 -11.39 -8.72
C VAL A 46 -7.43 -11.44 -9.97
N THR A 47 -6.95 -12.63 -10.32
CA THR A 47 -6.04 -12.85 -11.46
C THR A 47 -6.56 -12.23 -12.77
N PRO A 48 -7.85 -12.47 -13.18
CA PRO A 48 -8.36 -11.88 -14.42
C PRO A 48 -8.36 -10.35 -14.40
N ASN A 49 -8.64 -9.76 -13.23
CA ASN A 49 -8.66 -8.32 -13.03
C ASN A 49 -7.23 -7.74 -13.09
N LEU A 50 -6.28 -8.37 -12.40
CA LEU A 50 -4.87 -7.95 -12.37
C LEU A 50 -4.22 -7.97 -13.76
N ARG A 51 -4.60 -8.91 -14.64
CA ARG A 51 -4.16 -8.95 -16.04
C ARG A 51 -4.56 -7.71 -16.84
N THR A 52 -5.52 -6.92 -16.37
CA THR A 52 -5.97 -5.69 -17.04
C THR A 52 -5.31 -4.43 -16.49
N VAL A 53 -4.67 -4.51 -15.32
CA VAL A 53 -4.02 -3.36 -14.68
C VAL A 53 -2.88 -2.82 -15.54
N GLY A 54 -2.84 -1.50 -15.72
CA GLY A 54 -1.83 -0.79 -16.52
C GLY A 54 -2.16 -0.65 -18.02
N ARG A 55 -3.28 -1.21 -18.50
CA ARG A 55 -3.66 -1.10 -19.93
C ARG A 55 -4.07 0.32 -20.32
N LEU A 56 -4.62 1.10 -19.41
CA LEU A 56 -5.15 2.45 -19.65
C LEU A 56 -4.34 3.57 -18.98
N GLY A 57 -3.14 3.29 -18.49
CA GLY A 57 -2.34 4.28 -17.78
C GLY A 57 -0.97 4.54 -18.41
N ALA A 58 -0.35 5.66 -18.07
CA ALA A 58 1.03 5.97 -18.42
C ALA A 58 2.05 5.06 -17.70
N ASN A 59 1.61 4.36 -16.64
CA ASN A 59 2.44 3.52 -15.80
C ASN A 59 2.37 2.06 -16.22
N ARG A 60 3.47 1.34 -15.98
CA ARG A 60 3.55 -0.09 -16.22
C ARG A 60 2.57 -0.82 -15.30
N GLY A 61 1.84 -1.77 -15.85
CA GLY A 61 0.91 -2.60 -15.10
C GLY A 61 1.54 -3.88 -14.57
N VAL A 62 0.72 -4.91 -14.49
CA VAL A 62 1.15 -6.26 -14.14
C VAL A 62 1.65 -6.95 -15.42
N PRO A 63 2.94 -7.33 -15.52
CA PRO A 63 3.45 -8.06 -16.66
C PRO A 63 2.80 -9.44 -16.80
N GLU A 64 2.31 -9.81 -17.96
CA GLU A 64 1.86 -11.19 -18.26
C GLU A 64 3.01 -12.18 -18.21
N ARG A 65 4.21 -11.72 -18.59
CA ARG A 65 5.46 -12.47 -18.49
C ARG A 65 6.56 -11.56 -17.97
N LEU A 66 7.39 -12.10 -17.07
CA LEU A 66 8.56 -11.41 -16.57
C LEU A 66 9.55 -11.17 -17.72
N ALA A 67 10.02 -9.94 -17.84
CA ALA A 67 11.06 -9.59 -18.80
C ALA A 67 12.44 -10.09 -18.32
N GLY A 68 13.40 -10.15 -19.28
CA GLY A 68 14.77 -10.53 -18.98
C GLY A 68 15.06 -12.03 -19.15
N ARG A 69 16.33 -12.39 -18.97
CA ARG A 69 16.81 -13.77 -19.13
C ARG A 69 16.72 -14.49 -17.78
N SER A 70 16.11 -15.68 -17.78
CA SER A 70 16.09 -16.65 -16.66
C SER A 70 15.52 -16.08 -15.35
N PRO A 71 14.23 -15.68 -15.30
CA PRO A 71 13.57 -15.43 -14.02
C PRO A 71 13.56 -16.73 -13.17
N PRO A 72 13.44 -16.65 -11.84
CA PRO A 72 13.26 -17.83 -11.01
C PRO A 72 12.07 -18.65 -11.50
N ARG A 73 12.17 -20.00 -11.36
CA ARG A 73 11.08 -20.91 -11.76
C ARG A 73 9.75 -20.56 -11.08
N ARG A 74 9.80 -20.13 -9.82
CA ARG A 74 8.68 -19.57 -9.08
C ARG A 74 9.12 -18.30 -8.37
N VAL A 75 8.34 -17.26 -8.47
CA VAL A 75 8.54 -16.01 -7.73
C VAL A 75 7.19 -15.42 -7.33
N GLU A 76 7.12 -14.95 -6.09
CA GLU A 76 6.00 -14.19 -5.56
C GLU A 76 6.41 -12.71 -5.56
N VAL A 77 5.58 -11.87 -6.15
CA VAL A 77 5.78 -10.43 -6.21
C VAL A 77 4.66 -9.74 -5.44
N ARG A 78 5.01 -8.96 -4.43
CA ARG A 78 4.04 -8.15 -3.70
C ARG A 78 4.13 -6.70 -4.11
N GLY A 79 2.97 -6.09 -4.24
CA GLY A 79 2.86 -4.71 -4.66
C GLY A 79 1.54 -4.08 -4.24
N GLU A 80 1.38 -2.84 -4.64
CA GLU A 80 0.18 -2.05 -4.36
C GLU A 80 -0.51 -1.68 -5.68
N VAL A 81 -1.80 -1.99 -5.80
CA VAL A 81 -2.65 -1.48 -6.87
C VAL A 81 -3.17 -0.11 -6.45
N LEU A 82 -3.03 0.86 -7.33
CA LEU A 82 -3.26 2.26 -7.06
C LEU A 82 -4.16 2.88 -8.11
N LEU A 83 -4.84 3.95 -7.71
CA LEU A 83 -5.44 4.92 -8.62
C LEU A 83 -4.77 6.28 -8.36
N GLN A 84 -4.16 6.88 -9.39
CA GLN A 84 -3.54 8.20 -9.27
C GLN A 84 -4.59 9.28 -8.97
N LYS A 85 -4.20 10.35 -8.29
CA LYS A 85 -5.09 11.46 -7.88
C LYS A 85 -5.89 12.04 -9.04
N GLU A 86 -5.26 12.25 -10.18
CA GLU A 86 -5.91 12.77 -11.39
C GLU A 86 -6.98 11.81 -11.91
N HIS A 87 -6.63 10.53 -12.01
CA HIS A 87 -7.55 9.48 -12.46
C HIS A 87 -8.72 9.28 -11.49
N PHE A 88 -8.46 9.37 -10.18
CA PHE A 88 -9.50 9.32 -9.15
C PHE A 88 -10.49 10.46 -9.31
N GLN A 89 -10.02 11.69 -9.51
CA GLN A 89 -10.88 12.83 -9.74
C GLN A 89 -11.72 12.69 -11.03
N ALA A 90 -11.11 12.18 -12.10
CA ALA A 90 -11.80 11.94 -13.36
C ALA A 90 -12.87 10.84 -13.21
N LEU A 91 -12.57 9.76 -12.52
CA LEU A 91 -13.50 8.67 -12.22
C LEU A 91 -14.72 9.18 -11.43
N ASN A 92 -14.49 9.92 -10.33
CA ASN A 92 -15.58 10.44 -9.50
C ASN A 92 -16.45 11.45 -10.25
N ARG A 93 -15.85 12.30 -11.11
CA ARG A 93 -16.66 13.18 -12.00
C ARG A 93 -17.52 12.38 -12.98
N HIS A 94 -17.02 11.23 -13.46
CA HIS A 94 -17.79 10.36 -14.35
C HIS A 94 -18.97 9.72 -13.59
N MET A 95 -18.73 9.16 -12.41
CA MET A 95 -19.76 8.53 -11.57
C MET A 95 -20.87 9.49 -11.22
N LEU A 96 -20.53 10.70 -10.79
CA LEU A 96 -21.51 11.74 -10.48
C LEU A 96 -22.41 12.10 -11.70
N ARG A 97 -21.84 12.11 -12.92
CA ARG A 97 -22.62 12.34 -14.15
C ARG A 97 -23.58 11.19 -14.47
N GLN A 98 -23.27 9.97 -14.00
CA GLN A 98 -24.13 8.81 -14.15
C GLN A 98 -25.13 8.66 -12.98
N GLY A 99 -25.11 9.57 -11.99
CA GLY A 99 -25.93 9.49 -10.79
C GLY A 99 -25.44 8.44 -9.79
N GLU A 100 -24.19 7.97 -9.93
CA GLU A 100 -23.57 7.00 -9.03
C GLU A 100 -22.86 7.72 -7.87
N GLU A 101 -22.78 7.05 -6.72
CA GLU A 101 -22.06 7.56 -5.55
C GLU A 101 -20.55 7.53 -5.78
N PRO A 102 -19.83 8.67 -5.62
CA PRO A 102 -18.40 8.72 -5.82
C PRO A 102 -17.63 7.99 -4.71
N PHE A 103 -16.46 7.49 -5.04
CA PHE A 103 -15.56 6.90 -4.05
C PHE A 103 -15.02 7.96 -3.09
N ALA A 104 -14.88 7.60 -1.81
CA ALA A 104 -14.40 8.51 -0.77
C ALA A 104 -12.93 8.92 -0.95
N ASN A 105 -12.08 8.00 -1.40
CA ASN A 105 -10.64 8.22 -1.58
C ASN A 105 -10.05 7.30 -2.67
N PRO A 106 -8.80 7.58 -3.15
CA PRO A 106 -8.14 6.77 -4.17
C PRO A 106 -7.95 5.30 -3.80
N ARG A 107 -7.70 4.99 -2.52
CA ARG A 107 -7.58 3.61 -2.03
C ARG A 107 -8.89 2.83 -2.20
N ASN A 108 -10.02 3.40 -1.77
CA ASN A 108 -11.33 2.77 -1.93
C ASN A 108 -11.70 2.61 -3.41
N ALA A 109 -11.34 3.59 -4.23
CA ALA A 109 -11.55 3.53 -5.67
C ALA A 109 -10.70 2.42 -6.33
N ALA A 110 -9.44 2.27 -5.94
CA ALA A 110 -8.57 1.19 -6.42
C ALA A 110 -9.12 -0.18 -5.98
N ALA A 111 -9.47 -0.34 -4.70
CA ALA A 111 -10.03 -1.58 -4.16
C ALA A 111 -11.36 -1.97 -4.83
N GLY A 112 -12.31 -1.03 -4.92
CA GLY A 112 -13.60 -1.26 -5.57
C GLY A 112 -13.48 -1.53 -7.07
N SER A 113 -12.49 -0.93 -7.74
CA SER A 113 -12.24 -1.16 -9.16
C SER A 113 -11.55 -2.50 -9.44
N LEU A 114 -10.66 -2.96 -8.56
CA LEU A 114 -9.97 -4.24 -8.74
C LEU A 114 -10.87 -5.44 -8.40
N ARG A 115 -11.73 -5.32 -7.39
CA ARG A 115 -12.56 -6.42 -6.87
C ARG A 115 -13.92 -6.54 -7.59
N GLN A 116 -13.95 -6.23 -8.90
CA GLN A 116 -15.13 -6.43 -9.73
C GLN A 116 -15.27 -7.88 -10.13
N LEU A 117 -16.48 -8.43 -10.06
CA LEU A 117 -16.77 -9.78 -10.56
C LEU A 117 -16.53 -9.90 -12.06
N ASP A 118 -16.88 -8.88 -12.81
CA ASP A 118 -16.54 -8.77 -14.24
C ASP A 118 -15.25 -7.98 -14.43
N TRP A 119 -14.16 -8.67 -14.79
CA TRP A 119 -12.87 -8.07 -15.05
C TRP A 119 -12.89 -6.99 -16.16
N ARG A 120 -13.91 -7.01 -17.04
CA ARG A 120 -14.05 -5.99 -18.09
C ARG A 120 -14.31 -4.61 -17.51
N ILE A 121 -15.00 -4.54 -16.36
CA ILE A 121 -15.18 -3.29 -15.62
C ILE A 121 -13.83 -2.80 -15.10
N THR A 122 -13.01 -3.68 -14.51
CA THR A 122 -11.65 -3.35 -14.09
C THR A 122 -10.81 -2.84 -15.26
N ALA A 123 -10.94 -3.46 -16.43
CA ALA A 123 -10.21 -3.06 -17.66
C ALA A 123 -10.53 -1.61 -18.12
N THR A 124 -11.66 -1.03 -17.71
CA THR A 124 -11.99 0.38 -17.98
C THR A 124 -11.41 1.35 -16.95
N ARG A 125 -10.74 0.86 -15.91
CA ARG A 125 -10.20 1.67 -14.82
C ARG A 125 -8.70 1.90 -15.02
N PRO A 126 -8.20 3.13 -14.92
CA PRO A 126 -6.78 3.45 -15.11
C PRO A 126 -5.96 3.10 -13.85
N LEU A 127 -6.02 1.83 -13.45
CA LEU A 127 -5.26 1.30 -12.33
C LEU A 127 -3.78 1.14 -12.70
N SER A 128 -2.89 1.34 -11.73
CA SER A 128 -1.47 1.07 -11.82
C SER A 128 -1.05 0.09 -10.72
N PHE A 129 0.06 -0.63 -10.95
CA PHE A 129 0.65 -1.55 -9.98
C PHE A 129 2.10 -1.15 -9.73
N VAL A 130 2.49 -1.12 -8.44
CA VAL A 130 3.85 -0.82 -8.02
C VAL A 130 4.36 -1.92 -7.12
N ALA A 131 5.42 -2.60 -7.55
CA ALA A 131 6.03 -3.69 -6.81
C ALA A 131 6.99 -3.17 -5.73
N TYR A 132 6.97 -3.81 -4.55
CA TYR A 132 7.84 -3.46 -3.42
C TYR A 132 8.52 -4.67 -2.76
N GLU A 133 8.22 -5.90 -3.17
CA GLU A 133 8.85 -7.10 -2.61
C GLU A 133 8.86 -8.22 -3.64
N ALA A 134 9.94 -9.01 -3.63
CA ALA A 134 10.06 -10.25 -4.38
C ALA A 134 10.52 -11.38 -3.45
N LEU A 135 9.84 -12.52 -3.53
CA LEU A 135 10.16 -13.74 -2.78
C LEU A 135 10.34 -14.88 -3.78
N ALA A 136 11.45 -15.60 -3.65
CA ALA A 136 11.71 -16.79 -4.47
C ALA A 136 12.19 -17.93 -3.60
N PRO A 137 11.80 -19.18 -3.87
CA PRO A 137 12.36 -20.35 -3.23
C PRO A 137 13.88 -20.36 -3.37
N GLY A 138 14.60 -20.66 -2.28
CA GLY A 138 16.07 -20.63 -2.28
C GLY A 138 16.68 -19.23 -2.27
N GLY A 139 15.90 -18.17 -2.01
CA GLY A 139 16.38 -16.80 -1.81
C GLY A 139 16.63 -15.99 -3.08
N GLY A 140 16.42 -16.55 -4.28
CA GLY A 140 16.49 -15.82 -5.56
C GLY A 140 17.87 -15.25 -5.93
N GLY A 141 18.92 -15.56 -5.16
CA GLY A 141 20.29 -15.11 -5.41
C GLY A 141 20.59 -13.66 -5.07
N TRP A 142 19.69 -12.99 -4.33
CA TRP A 142 19.89 -11.62 -3.87
C TRP A 142 20.59 -11.57 -2.51
N SER A 143 21.42 -10.56 -2.30
CA SER A 143 22.10 -10.26 -1.03
C SER A 143 21.41 -9.10 -0.27
N SER A 144 20.64 -8.27 -0.97
CA SER A 144 20.02 -7.08 -0.40
C SER A 144 18.58 -6.86 -0.91
N HIS A 145 17.81 -6.14 -0.12
CA HIS A 145 16.46 -5.71 -0.53
C HIS A 145 16.51 -4.79 -1.76
N TRP A 146 17.55 -3.96 -1.85
CA TRP A 146 17.76 -3.12 -3.03
C TRP A 146 17.94 -3.94 -4.32
N GLU A 147 18.65 -5.05 -4.26
CA GLU A 147 18.79 -5.97 -5.42
C GLU A 147 17.45 -6.58 -5.83
N LYS A 148 16.56 -6.88 -4.88
CA LYS A 148 15.20 -7.32 -5.17
C LYS A 148 14.42 -6.26 -5.94
N LEU A 149 14.47 -4.99 -5.50
CA LEU A 149 13.82 -3.87 -6.19
C LEU A 149 14.37 -3.68 -7.62
N GLN A 150 15.68 -3.83 -7.78
CA GLN A 150 16.29 -3.80 -9.11
C GLN A 150 15.87 -5.00 -9.99
N ALA A 151 15.71 -6.19 -9.40
CA ALA A 151 15.21 -7.36 -10.12
C ALA A 151 13.77 -7.13 -10.58
N LEU A 152 12.89 -6.61 -9.72
CA LEU A 152 11.53 -6.23 -10.08
C LEU A 152 11.49 -5.26 -11.25
N ALA A 153 12.32 -4.21 -11.23
CA ALA A 153 12.42 -3.26 -12.33
C ALA A 153 12.88 -3.93 -13.64
N ARG A 154 13.88 -4.83 -13.58
CA ARG A 154 14.34 -5.61 -14.75
C ARG A 154 13.27 -6.56 -15.29
N TRP A 155 12.40 -7.08 -14.45
CA TRP A 155 11.28 -7.96 -14.84
C TRP A 155 10.11 -7.20 -15.47
N GLY A 156 10.16 -5.87 -15.47
CA GLY A 156 9.16 -5.01 -16.10
C GLY A 156 8.15 -4.38 -15.15
N PHE A 157 8.31 -4.58 -13.84
CA PHE A 157 7.48 -3.88 -12.85
C PHE A 157 7.90 -2.42 -12.67
N GLU A 158 6.93 -1.59 -12.35
CA GLU A 158 7.19 -0.30 -11.74
C GLU A 158 7.57 -0.49 -10.27
N THR A 159 8.61 0.19 -9.84
CA THR A 159 8.98 0.37 -8.43
C THR A 159 8.92 1.84 -8.06
N ASN A 160 8.93 2.19 -6.77
CA ASN A 160 8.88 3.60 -6.38
C ASN A 160 10.14 4.34 -6.84
N ALA A 161 9.96 5.44 -7.57
CA ALA A 161 11.07 6.32 -7.97
C ALA A 161 11.74 6.99 -6.76
N GLU A 162 11.00 7.17 -5.68
CA GLU A 162 11.45 7.78 -4.43
C GLU A 162 12.19 6.81 -3.51
N ASN A 163 12.32 5.52 -3.88
CA ASN A 163 13.08 4.55 -3.10
C ASN A 163 14.52 5.01 -2.91
N ARG A 164 15.02 4.91 -1.69
CA ARG A 164 16.37 5.38 -1.34
C ARG A 164 17.10 4.42 -0.41
N ARG A 165 18.38 4.16 -0.70
CA ARG A 165 19.27 3.51 0.25
C ARG A 165 19.77 4.53 1.26
N CYS A 166 19.60 4.24 2.54
CA CYS A 166 19.99 5.08 3.66
C CYS A 166 21.01 4.36 4.54
N ARG A 167 22.07 5.04 4.95
CA ARG A 167 23.05 4.51 5.91
C ARG A 167 22.84 5.18 7.27
N GLY A 168 22.46 4.38 8.27
CA GLY A 168 22.19 4.85 9.63
C GLY A 168 20.87 5.61 9.80
N LEU A 169 20.47 5.83 11.05
CA LEU A 169 19.18 6.41 11.41
C LEU A 169 19.06 7.92 11.04
N ALA A 170 20.17 8.65 10.98
CA ALA A 170 20.12 10.05 10.58
C ALA A 170 19.63 10.21 9.12
N ALA A 171 20.13 9.38 8.19
CA ALA A 171 19.70 9.40 6.81
C ALA A 171 18.23 8.90 6.66
N VAL A 172 17.79 7.94 7.49
CA VAL A 172 16.39 7.50 7.54
C VAL A 172 15.46 8.63 7.98
N ARG A 173 15.83 9.38 9.02
CA ARG A 173 15.07 10.55 9.50
C ARG A 173 14.95 11.62 8.43
N ALA A 174 16.07 11.98 7.79
CA ALA A 174 16.07 12.96 6.72
C ALA A 174 15.15 12.56 5.56
N TYR A 175 15.17 11.27 5.15
CA TYR A 175 14.25 10.77 4.14
C TYR A 175 12.79 10.89 4.56
N LYS A 176 12.48 10.49 5.80
CA LYS A 176 11.11 10.55 6.34
C LYS A 176 10.58 11.99 6.35
N ASP A 177 11.40 12.94 6.79
CA ASP A 177 11.02 14.35 6.89
C ASP A 177 10.84 14.96 5.49
N GLU A 178 11.74 14.70 4.54
CA GLU A 178 11.61 15.10 3.15
C GLU A 178 10.32 14.55 2.52
N MET A 179 10.02 13.27 2.74
CA MET A 179 8.83 12.65 2.17
C MET A 179 7.54 13.20 2.81
N ALA A 180 7.56 13.57 4.09
CA ALA A 180 6.41 14.20 4.74
C ALA A 180 6.06 15.56 4.10
N GLU A 181 7.04 16.33 3.67
CA GLU A 181 6.84 17.60 2.95
C GLU A 181 6.37 17.37 1.51
N ARG A 182 7.00 16.42 0.81
CA ARG A 182 6.74 16.17 -0.61
C ARG A 182 5.45 15.40 -0.90
N ARG A 183 4.85 14.72 0.09
CA ARG A 183 3.70 13.79 -0.10
C ARG A 183 2.52 14.39 -0.85
N PHE A 184 2.27 15.71 -0.69
CA PHE A 184 1.15 16.37 -1.33
C PHE A 184 1.36 16.60 -2.83
N ALA A 185 2.62 16.75 -3.25
CA ALA A 185 3.01 16.93 -4.65
C ALA A 185 3.09 15.59 -5.44
N LEU A 186 3.05 14.46 -4.75
CA LEU A 186 3.07 13.14 -5.41
C LEU A 186 1.75 12.87 -6.15
N PRO A 187 1.80 12.18 -7.31
CA PRO A 187 0.61 11.86 -8.09
C PRO A 187 -0.27 10.78 -7.44
N TYR A 188 0.14 10.22 -6.32
CA TYR A 188 -0.56 9.19 -5.54
C TYR A 188 -0.60 9.57 -4.05
N ASP A 189 -1.50 8.93 -3.30
CA ASP A 189 -1.54 9.11 -1.86
C ASP A 189 -0.53 8.21 -1.15
N THR A 190 0.02 8.72 -0.05
CA THR A 190 0.93 8.02 0.84
C THR A 190 0.60 8.36 2.29
N ASP A 191 0.51 7.35 3.15
CA ASP A 191 0.21 7.48 4.57
C ASP A 191 1.46 7.42 5.46
N GLY A 192 2.65 7.31 4.86
CA GLY A 192 3.90 7.20 5.59
C GLY A 192 5.08 6.81 4.73
N VAL A 193 6.09 6.26 5.38
CA VAL A 193 7.26 5.63 4.77
C VAL A 193 7.49 4.25 5.38
N VAL A 194 8.02 3.33 4.58
CA VAL A 194 8.46 2.01 5.05
C VAL A 194 9.97 2.00 5.04
N VAL A 195 10.57 1.57 6.14
CA VAL A 195 12.02 1.43 6.31
C VAL A 195 12.32 -0.04 6.50
N LYS A 196 13.15 -0.61 5.64
CA LYS A 196 13.55 -2.02 5.66
C LYS A 196 15.05 -2.11 5.84
N VAL A 197 15.53 -3.08 6.60
CA VAL A 197 16.96 -3.43 6.63
C VAL A 197 17.35 -3.92 5.24
N ASP A 198 18.43 -3.38 4.66
CA ASP A 198 18.81 -3.70 3.27
C ASP A 198 19.43 -5.10 3.12
N ASP A 199 20.23 -5.53 4.09
CA ASP A 199 20.96 -6.80 4.08
C ASP A 199 20.04 -7.98 4.40
N LEU A 200 19.93 -8.97 3.50
CA LEU A 200 18.99 -10.09 3.65
C LEU A 200 19.44 -11.10 4.73
N ASP A 201 20.72 -11.25 4.99
CA ASP A 201 21.19 -12.09 6.10
C ASP A 201 20.82 -11.47 7.45
N GLN A 202 20.82 -10.14 7.55
CA GLN A 202 20.32 -9.44 8.74
C GLN A 202 18.80 -9.59 8.86
N GLN A 203 18.04 -9.49 7.77
CA GLN A 203 16.61 -9.74 7.78
C GLN A 203 16.28 -11.14 8.29
N LEU A 204 17.01 -12.15 7.81
CA LEU A 204 16.85 -13.54 8.23
C LEU A 204 17.12 -13.71 9.74
N ARG A 205 18.19 -13.10 10.26
CA ARG A 205 18.54 -13.15 11.70
C ARG A 205 17.54 -12.43 12.59
N LEU A 206 16.97 -11.30 12.14
CA LEU A 206 15.94 -10.56 12.86
C LEU A 206 14.62 -11.33 12.88
N GLY A 207 14.33 -12.07 11.81
CA GLY A 207 13.14 -12.89 11.68
C GLY A 207 11.85 -12.08 11.69
N ALA A 208 10.76 -12.75 12.09
CA ALA A 208 9.44 -12.16 12.19
C ALA A 208 8.86 -12.34 13.61
N ALA A 209 8.01 -11.42 14.03
CA ALA A 209 7.03 -11.65 15.08
C ALA A 209 5.82 -12.37 14.47
N SER A 210 4.82 -12.73 15.28
CA SER A 210 3.67 -13.52 14.83
C SER A 210 2.97 -12.98 13.57
N LYS A 211 2.98 -11.66 13.36
CA LYS A 211 2.28 -11.00 12.23
C LYS A 211 3.14 -10.06 11.41
N PHE A 212 4.34 -9.70 11.87
CA PHE A 212 5.15 -8.65 11.25
C PHE A 212 6.64 -9.03 11.20
N PRO A 213 7.35 -8.68 10.11
CA PRO A 213 8.80 -8.80 10.08
C PRO A 213 9.43 -7.82 11.07
N ARG A 214 10.49 -8.26 11.77
CA ARG A 214 11.24 -7.39 12.70
C ARG A 214 12.25 -6.48 12.00
N TRP A 215 12.47 -6.70 10.72
CA TRP A 215 13.41 -5.96 9.88
C TRP A 215 12.74 -4.84 9.06
N ALA A 216 11.43 -4.65 9.18
CA ALA A 216 10.70 -3.59 8.49
C ALA A 216 9.81 -2.81 9.47
N VAL A 217 9.82 -1.49 9.34
CA VAL A 217 9.00 -0.58 10.15
C VAL A 217 8.30 0.41 9.24
N ALA A 218 7.01 0.60 9.46
CA ALA A 218 6.23 1.66 8.83
C ALA A 218 6.11 2.86 9.78
N PHE A 219 6.61 4.00 9.34
CA PHE A 219 6.37 5.29 9.99
C PHE A 219 5.20 5.97 9.30
N LYS A 220 4.06 6.00 9.95
CA LYS A 220 2.91 6.74 9.44
C LYS A 220 3.07 8.23 9.71
N TYR A 221 2.56 9.03 8.78
CA TYR A 221 2.41 10.47 9.05
C TYR A 221 1.35 10.69 10.13
N PRO A 222 1.39 11.83 10.83
CA PRO A 222 0.32 12.23 11.72
C PRO A 222 -1.02 12.17 10.98
N PRO A 223 -2.11 11.72 11.65
CA PRO A 223 -3.44 11.75 11.06
C PRO A 223 -3.81 13.18 10.67
N GLN A 224 -4.70 13.31 9.69
CA GLN A 224 -5.30 14.60 9.41
C GLN A 224 -6.30 14.92 10.51
N GLU A 225 -6.22 16.11 11.05
CA GLU A 225 -7.10 16.62 12.09
C GLU A 225 -7.86 17.82 11.55
N GLU A 226 -9.15 17.86 11.82
CA GLU A 226 -10.01 18.97 11.47
C GLU A 226 -10.85 19.36 12.67
N THR A 227 -11.08 20.64 12.84
CA THR A 227 -11.92 21.14 13.91
C THR A 227 -13.38 21.24 13.42
N THR A 228 -14.30 20.73 14.24
CA THR A 228 -15.73 20.80 13.96
C THR A 228 -16.52 21.09 15.24
N ARG A 229 -17.83 21.30 15.12
CA ARG A 229 -18.70 21.56 16.25
C ARG A 229 -19.44 20.29 16.65
N VAL A 230 -19.49 20.01 17.94
CA VAL A 230 -20.31 18.95 18.51
C VAL A 230 -21.78 19.41 18.51
N GLU A 231 -22.63 18.63 17.86
CA GLU A 231 -24.08 18.87 17.80
C GLU A 231 -24.79 18.07 18.92
N ARG A 232 -24.37 16.82 19.12
CA ARG A 232 -25.00 15.92 20.10
C ARG A 232 -24.06 14.79 20.49
N ILE A 233 -24.18 14.32 21.76
CA ILE A 233 -23.55 13.11 22.25
C ILE A 233 -24.65 12.18 22.78
N TRP A 234 -24.59 10.88 22.46
CA TRP A 234 -25.51 9.87 22.97
C TRP A 234 -24.83 8.52 23.14
N ALA A 235 -25.44 7.62 23.92
CA ALA A 235 -25.03 6.25 24.02
C ALA A 235 -25.69 5.40 22.91
N SER A 236 -24.87 4.75 22.08
CA SER A 236 -25.31 3.74 21.13
C SER A 236 -25.21 2.36 21.76
N VAL A 237 -26.23 1.52 21.55
CA VAL A 237 -26.28 0.16 22.07
C VAL A 237 -25.79 -0.79 20.98
N GLY A 238 -24.68 -1.47 21.21
CA GLY A 238 -24.16 -2.50 20.30
C GLY A 238 -25.01 -3.80 20.33
N ARG A 239 -24.80 -4.69 19.37
CA ARG A 239 -25.51 -5.99 19.27
C ARG A 239 -25.38 -6.86 20.54
N THR A 240 -24.30 -6.71 21.27
CA THR A 240 -24.03 -7.43 22.54
C THR A 240 -24.53 -6.69 23.78
N GLY A 241 -25.26 -5.58 23.63
CA GLY A 241 -25.71 -4.74 24.75
C GLY A 241 -24.66 -3.75 25.28
N VAL A 242 -23.48 -3.71 24.71
CA VAL A 242 -22.43 -2.75 25.11
C VAL A 242 -22.84 -1.35 24.70
N LEU A 243 -22.77 -0.41 25.65
CA LEU A 243 -23.00 1.02 25.43
C LEU A 243 -21.72 1.67 24.92
N THR A 244 -21.79 2.32 23.78
CA THR A 244 -20.68 3.06 23.20
C THR A 244 -21.09 4.54 23.03
N PRO A 245 -20.35 5.49 23.62
CA PRO A 245 -20.66 6.90 23.42
C PRO A 245 -20.33 7.31 21.97
N VAL A 246 -21.26 7.97 21.33
CA VAL A 246 -21.15 8.47 19.95
C VAL A 246 -21.40 9.97 19.95
N VAL A 247 -20.54 10.69 19.24
CA VAL A 247 -20.71 12.12 18.97
C VAL A 247 -21.22 12.34 17.55
N GLU A 248 -22.20 13.21 17.41
CA GLU A 248 -22.61 13.80 16.13
C GLU A 248 -22.00 15.19 16.04
N VAL A 249 -21.42 15.48 14.90
CA VAL A 249 -20.71 16.74 14.65
C VAL A 249 -21.21 17.40 13.38
N THR A 250 -21.05 18.71 13.28
CA THR A 250 -21.23 19.40 11.99
C THR A 250 -20.34 18.70 10.96
N PRO A 251 -20.90 18.25 9.80
CA PRO A 251 -20.14 17.50 8.83
C PRO A 251 -18.85 18.19 8.41
N VAL A 252 -17.72 17.49 8.53
CA VAL A 252 -16.38 17.97 8.19
C VAL A 252 -15.68 17.00 7.25
N ARG A 253 -14.87 17.51 6.32
CA ARG A 253 -14.11 16.67 5.37
C ARG A 253 -12.74 16.35 5.93
N ILE A 254 -12.45 15.06 6.13
CA ILE A 254 -11.15 14.55 6.58
C ILE A 254 -10.70 13.44 5.65
N GLY A 255 -9.53 13.56 5.06
CA GLY A 255 -8.95 12.51 4.20
C GLY A 255 -9.83 12.10 3.01
N GLY A 256 -10.62 13.03 2.48
CA GLY A 256 -11.55 12.79 1.37
C GLY A 256 -12.94 12.26 1.78
N ALA A 257 -13.11 11.84 3.04
CA ALA A 257 -14.41 11.43 3.59
C ALA A 257 -15.11 12.58 4.32
N THR A 258 -16.45 12.60 4.28
CA THR A 258 -17.25 13.49 5.13
C THR A 258 -17.59 12.75 6.42
N VAL A 259 -17.09 13.27 7.53
CA VAL A 259 -17.33 12.73 8.87
C VAL A 259 -18.41 13.56 9.55
N SER A 260 -19.50 12.91 9.97
CA SER A 260 -20.60 13.52 10.73
C SER A 260 -20.81 12.83 12.08
N ARG A 261 -20.16 11.66 12.31
CA ARG A 261 -20.28 10.91 13.55
C ARG A 261 -18.94 10.26 13.89
N ALA A 262 -18.61 10.20 15.18
CA ALA A 262 -17.45 9.47 15.67
C ALA A 262 -17.79 8.75 16.99
N THR A 263 -17.09 7.65 17.28
CA THR A 263 -17.17 6.99 18.59
C THR A 263 -16.18 7.66 19.53
N LEU A 264 -16.58 7.88 20.78
CA LEU A 264 -15.71 8.41 21.83
C LEU A 264 -15.09 7.30 22.69
N HIS A 265 -15.25 6.03 22.30
CA HIS A 265 -14.71 4.82 22.90
C HIS A 265 -15.06 4.61 24.38
N ASN A 266 -14.83 5.59 25.23
CA ASN A 266 -15.04 5.54 26.68
C ASN A 266 -15.40 6.94 27.24
N GLU A 267 -15.69 6.99 28.55
CA GLU A 267 -16.07 8.23 29.23
C GLU A 267 -14.95 9.27 29.30
N ASP A 268 -13.67 8.82 29.35
CA ASP A 268 -12.53 9.74 29.46
C ASP A 268 -12.34 10.58 28.19
N GLU A 269 -12.71 10.05 27.02
CA GLU A 269 -12.71 10.78 25.75
C GLU A 269 -13.86 11.81 25.62
N MET A 270 -14.81 11.81 26.58
CA MET A 270 -15.94 12.76 26.60
C MET A 270 -15.60 14.03 27.39
N ARG A 271 -14.54 14.05 28.18
CA ARG A 271 -14.07 15.15 29.05
C ARG A 271 -12.99 15.97 28.39
#